data_4a9680423c012a12162a1e7c0be12f3d
#
_entry.id   4a9680423c012a12162a1e7c0be12f3d
#
_cell.length_a   1.000
_cell.length_b   1.000
_cell.length_c   1.000
_cell.angle_alpha   90.00
_cell.angle_beta   90.00
_cell.angle_gamma   90.00
#
_symmetry.space_group_name_H-M   'P 1'
#
loop_
_entity.id
_entity.type
_entity.pdbx_description
1 polymer ?
#
loop_
_entity_poly.entity_id
_entity_poly.type
_entity_poly.pdbx_seq_one_letter_code
_entity_poly.pdbx_strand_id
1 'polypeptide(L)'
;MAQKYLTWLFISLGIIILVSLGKWQLDRLVWKQSILEEINSKISGLPQGLPPMADEKAHKYLPVQFSGKIIGHFVKVMASQKIIGAGYRIIAPVELGQGRTILVDLGFIRHEFASNIKLGGKISIDGNLHWPDEVDFFTPDPDQKNNIWFARDVNQLSKELETEPILVVAKSLSPSIVNIDPLPLDTENIPNNHKQYAITWFLLAFIWLGMGLFFIYRSSVSRGQKK
;
A
#
# COMPACT_ATOMS: atom_id res chain seq x y z
N MET A 1 -45.06 -9.92 32.10
CA MET A 1 -44.26 -10.97 31.41
C MET A 1 -43.61 -10.44 30.11
N ALA A 2 -44.35 -9.79 29.25
CA ALA A 2 -43.84 -9.27 27.95
C ALA A 2 -42.60 -8.39 28.06
N GLN A 3 -42.52 -7.49 29.04
CA GLN A 3 -41.38 -6.58 29.21
C GLN A 3 -40.05 -7.31 29.53
N LYS A 4 -40.08 -8.45 30.22
CA LYS A 4 -38.87 -9.27 30.45
C LYS A 4 -38.38 -9.92 29.17
N TYR A 5 -39.27 -10.46 28.35
CA TYR A 5 -38.92 -11.07 27.08
C TYR A 5 -38.32 -10.03 26.10
N LEU A 6 -38.89 -8.82 26.06
CA LEU A 6 -38.38 -7.74 25.24
C LEU A 6 -36.95 -7.32 25.65
N THR A 7 -36.67 -7.25 26.97
CA THR A 7 -35.31 -6.94 27.47
C THR A 7 -34.32 -8.04 27.09
N TRP A 8 -34.66 -9.30 27.24
CA TRP A 8 -33.78 -10.40 26.83
C TRP A 8 -33.54 -10.40 25.33
N LEU A 9 -34.60 -10.17 24.54
CA LEU A 9 -34.48 -10.06 23.08
C LEU A 9 -33.52 -8.96 22.68
N PHE A 10 -33.62 -7.78 23.31
CA PHE A 10 -32.73 -6.63 23.01
C PHE A 10 -31.28 -6.92 23.38
N ILE A 11 -31.02 -7.53 24.54
CA ILE A 11 -29.67 -7.90 24.96
C ILE A 11 -29.08 -8.93 24.00
N SER A 12 -29.84 -10.00 23.69
CA SER A 12 -29.39 -11.07 22.80
C SER A 12 -29.10 -10.55 21.39
N LEU A 13 -29.97 -9.69 20.84
CA LEU A 13 -29.79 -9.11 19.52
C LEU A 13 -28.51 -8.27 19.47
N GLY A 14 -28.25 -7.43 20.49
CA GLY A 14 -27.02 -6.64 20.58
C GLY A 14 -25.77 -7.52 20.63
N ILE A 15 -25.80 -8.60 21.43
CA ILE A 15 -24.68 -9.56 21.50
C ILE A 15 -24.42 -10.20 20.12
N ILE A 16 -25.49 -10.68 19.48
CA ILE A 16 -25.38 -11.33 18.15
C ILE A 16 -24.76 -10.39 17.14
N ILE A 17 -25.20 -9.13 17.10
CA ILE A 17 -24.65 -8.12 16.18
C ILE A 17 -23.16 -7.89 16.48
N LEU A 18 -22.80 -7.63 17.73
CA LEU A 18 -21.42 -7.32 18.11
C LEU A 18 -20.46 -8.49 17.87
N VAL A 19 -20.88 -9.71 18.21
CA VAL A 19 -20.10 -10.93 17.95
C VAL A 19 -19.96 -11.18 16.44
N SER A 20 -21.03 -10.95 15.67
CA SER A 20 -20.98 -11.09 14.21
C SER A 20 -20.01 -10.09 13.57
N LEU A 21 -19.99 -8.84 14.05
CA LEU A 21 -19.02 -7.83 13.59
C LEU A 21 -17.58 -8.21 13.98
N GLY A 22 -17.38 -8.72 15.18
CA GLY A 22 -16.08 -9.25 15.63
C GLY A 22 -15.58 -10.38 14.73
N LYS A 23 -16.47 -11.37 14.46
CA LYS A 23 -16.15 -12.46 13.53
C LYS A 23 -15.83 -11.97 12.13
N TRP A 24 -16.64 -11.07 11.59
CA TRP A 24 -16.41 -10.48 10.26
C TRP A 24 -15.03 -9.79 10.18
N GLN A 25 -14.60 -9.09 11.23
CA GLN A 25 -13.27 -8.49 11.29
C GLN A 25 -12.15 -9.54 11.27
N LEU A 26 -12.33 -10.68 11.96
CA LEU A 26 -11.37 -11.78 11.92
C LEU A 26 -11.30 -12.40 10.51
N ASP A 27 -12.43 -12.64 9.88
CA ASP A 27 -12.48 -13.17 8.51
C ASP A 27 -11.79 -12.21 7.53
N ARG A 28 -11.98 -10.89 7.71
CA ARG A 28 -11.32 -9.86 6.91
C ARG A 28 -9.82 -9.77 7.16
N LEU A 29 -9.39 -9.99 8.41
CA LEU A 29 -7.97 -10.07 8.77
C LEU A 29 -7.27 -11.19 8.00
N VAL A 30 -7.82 -12.40 8.08
CA VAL A 30 -7.26 -13.58 7.40
C VAL A 30 -7.20 -13.36 5.88
N TRP A 31 -8.29 -12.88 5.29
CA TRP A 31 -8.33 -12.57 3.86
C TRP A 31 -7.26 -11.55 3.46
N LYS A 32 -7.10 -10.46 4.23
CA LYS A 32 -6.09 -9.45 3.92
C LYS A 32 -4.66 -9.98 4.07
N GLN A 33 -4.42 -10.77 5.11
CA GLN A 33 -3.11 -11.42 5.31
C GLN A 33 -2.74 -12.33 4.14
N SER A 34 -3.67 -13.15 3.64
CA SER A 34 -3.38 -14.03 2.50
C SER A 34 -3.02 -13.26 1.22
N ILE A 35 -3.67 -12.11 0.96
CA ILE A 35 -3.33 -11.24 -0.17
C ILE A 35 -1.93 -10.63 0.00
N LEU A 36 -1.61 -10.13 1.20
CA LEU A 36 -0.30 -9.54 1.47
C LEU A 36 0.82 -10.57 1.37
N GLU A 37 0.59 -11.79 1.83
CA GLU A 37 1.53 -12.91 1.68
C GLU A 37 1.72 -13.29 0.21
N GLU A 38 0.66 -13.34 -0.59
CA GLU A 38 0.77 -13.59 -2.04
C GLU A 38 1.60 -12.50 -2.73
N ILE A 39 1.32 -11.23 -2.45
CA ILE A 39 2.09 -10.10 -3.00
C ILE A 39 3.56 -10.21 -2.57
N ASN A 40 3.82 -10.46 -1.29
CA ASN A 40 5.17 -10.55 -0.76
C ASN A 40 5.96 -11.72 -1.34
N SER A 41 5.31 -12.86 -1.56
CA SER A 41 5.93 -14.01 -2.23
C SER A 41 6.32 -13.69 -3.68
N LYS A 42 5.50 -12.92 -4.40
CA LYS A 42 5.83 -12.44 -5.75
C LYS A 42 6.99 -11.47 -5.74
N ILE A 43 6.98 -10.47 -4.83
CA ILE A 43 8.05 -9.46 -4.70
C ILE A 43 9.40 -10.11 -4.38
N SER A 44 9.40 -11.14 -3.52
CA SER A 44 10.61 -11.80 -3.01
C SER A 44 11.10 -12.96 -3.87
N GLY A 45 10.48 -13.21 -5.02
CA GLY A 45 10.87 -14.28 -5.94
C GLY A 45 12.29 -14.11 -6.50
N LEU A 46 12.78 -15.13 -7.18
CA LEU A 46 14.08 -15.04 -7.84
C LEU A 46 14.01 -14.06 -9.03
N PRO A 47 14.96 -13.11 -9.13
CA PRO A 47 15.03 -12.19 -10.26
C PRO A 47 15.22 -12.93 -11.57
N GLN A 48 14.51 -12.51 -12.60
CA GLN A 48 14.65 -13.01 -13.95
C GLN A 48 14.89 -11.88 -14.94
N GLY A 49 15.22 -12.19 -16.18
CA GLY A 49 15.34 -11.17 -17.22
C GLY A 49 14.02 -10.43 -17.46
N LEU A 50 14.10 -9.17 -17.87
CA LEU A 50 12.91 -8.40 -18.23
C LEU A 50 12.14 -9.07 -19.38
N PRO A 51 10.82 -9.35 -19.24
CA PRO A 51 10.03 -9.94 -20.32
C PRO A 51 10.06 -9.08 -21.59
N PRO A 52 10.09 -9.69 -22.78
CA PRO A 52 10.00 -8.94 -24.05
C PRO A 52 8.74 -8.09 -24.15
N MET A 53 7.62 -8.60 -23.66
CA MET A 53 6.35 -7.89 -23.53
C MET A 53 5.88 -8.01 -22.08
N ALA A 54 6.04 -6.94 -21.31
CA ALA A 54 5.54 -6.90 -19.95
C ALA A 54 4.09 -6.43 -19.93
N ASP A 55 3.26 -7.14 -19.17
CA ASP A 55 1.83 -6.89 -19.01
C ASP A 55 1.49 -6.86 -17.51
N GLU A 56 0.68 -5.90 -17.08
CA GLU A 56 0.32 -5.71 -15.69
C GLU A 56 -0.29 -6.96 -15.04
N LYS A 57 -1.23 -7.62 -15.73
CA LYS A 57 -1.96 -8.76 -15.15
C LYS A 57 -1.05 -9.96 -14.87
N ALA A 58 -0.12 -10.23 -15.79
CA ALA A 58 0.77 -11.38 -15.70
C ALA A 58 2.04 -11.09 -14.89
N HIS A 59 2.53 -9.84 -14.93
CA HIS A 59 3.89 -9.53 -14.48
C HIS A 59 3.95 -8.53 -13.32
N LYS A 60 2.81 -8.07 -12.78
CA LYS A 60 2.81 -7.19 -11.59
C LYS A 60 3.52 -7.85 -10.42
N TYR A 61 4.48 -7.14 -9.85
CA TYR A 61 5.39 -7.55 -8.77
C TYR A 61 6.50 -8.53 -9.17
N LEU A 62 6.63 -8.89 -10.44
CA LEU A 62 7.67 -9.80 -10.91
C LEU A 62 9.06 -9.22 -10.62
N PRO A 63 9.96 -9.98 -9.94
CA PRO A 63 11.34 -9.56 -9.76
C PRO A 63 12.10 -9.68 -11.07
N VAL A 64 12.80 -8.60 -11.42
CA VAL A 64 13.57 -8.52 -12.67
C VAL A 64 14.96 -7.97 -12.42
N GLN A 65 15.93 -8.51 -13.18
CA GLN A 65 17.31 -8.01 -13.18
C GLN A 65 17.74 -7.76 -14.63
N PHE A 66 18.30 -6.59 -14.86
CA PHE A 66 18.81 -6.19 -16.19
C PHE A 66 19.85 -5.11 -16.07
N SER A 67 20.55 -4.84 -17.18
CA SER A 67 21.48 -3.72 -17.31
C SER A 67 21.03 -2.83 -18.47
N GLY A 68 21.23 -1.53 -18.30
CA GLY A 68 20.89 -0.53 -19.30
C GLY A 68 21.69 0.74 -19.14
N LYS A 69 21.26 1.79 -19.80
CA LYS A 69 21.87 3.13 -19.74
C LYS A 69 20.77 4.14 -19.39
N ILE A 70 20.97 4.91 -18.34
CA ILE A 70 20.10 6.06 -18.07
C ILE A 70 20.30 7.10 -19.14
N ILE A 71 19.23 7.52 -19.81
CA ILE A 71 19.22 8.48 -20.91
C ILE A 71 18.23 9.61 -20.66
N GLY A 72 18.39 10.71 -21.40
CA GLY A 72 17.41 11.80 -21.41
C GLY A 72 17.23 12.51 -20.06
N HIS A 73 16.04 13.06 -19.88
CA HIS A 73 15.63 13.72 -18.64
C HIS A 73 14.88 12.75 -17.72
N PHE A 74 14.76 13.10 -16.45
CA PHE A 74 14.04 12.34 -15.46
C PHE A 74 12.88 13.18 -14.89
N VAL A 75 11.94 12.55 -14.24
CA VAL A 75 10.85 13.21 -13.51
C VAL A 75 10.99 13.02 -12.00
N LYS A 76 10.48 14.00 -11.26
CA LYS A 76 10.42 14.00 -9.79
C LYS A 76 8.97 13.78 -9.37
N VAL A 77 8.68 12.65 -8.79
CA VAL A 77 7.35 12.37 -8.22
C VAL A 77 7.39 12.66 -6.72
N MET A 78 6.51 13.56 -6.27
CA MET A 78 6.44 13.96 -4.87
C MET A 78 6.22 12.74 -3.97
N ALA A 79 7.01 12.63 -2.93
CA ALA A 79 6.93 11.54 -1.98
C ALA A 79 7.31 12.01 -0.57
N SER A 80 6.82 11.31 0.44
CA SER A 80 7.21 11.55 1.82
C SER A 80 7.52 10.22 2.50
N GLN A 81 8.62 10.19 3.23
CA GLN A 81 8.99 9.06 4.08
C GLN A 81 8.84 9.43 5.56
N LYS A 82 8.25 8.52 6.33
CA LYS A 82 7.85 8.74 7.72
C LYS A 82 8.98 9.24 8.64
N ILE A 83 10.22 8.81 8.38
CA ILE A 83 11.39 9.16 9.20
C ILE A 83 12.23 10.26 8.54
N ILE A 84 12.29 10.28 7.21
CA ILE A 84 13.20 11.14 6.43
C ILE A 84 12.52 12.47 6.06
N GLY A 85 11.20 12.50 5.95
CA GLY A 85 10.43 13.68 5.57
C GLY A 85 10.10 13.76 4.09
N ALA A 86 9.84 14.98 3.62
CA ALA A 86 9.45 15.25 2.24
C ALA A 86 10.62 15.15 1.26
N GLY A 87 10.34 14.66 0.07
CA GLY A 87 11.29 14.51 -1.02
C GLY A 87 10.61 14.06 -2.30
N TYR A 88 11.35 13.37 -3.14
CA TYR A 88 10.87 12.91 -4.43
C TYR A 88 11.33 11.50 -4.74
N ARG A 89 10.51 10.74 -5.43
CA ARG A 89 10.95 9.57 -6.18
C ARG A 89 11.47 10.02 -7.53
N ILE A 90 12.60 9.50 -7.94
CA ILE A 90 13.22 9.82 -9.22
C ILE A 90 12.92 8.73 -10.20
N ILE A 91 12.18 9.09 -11.25
CA ILE A 91 11.85 8.16 -12.34
C ILE A 91 12.60 8.60 -13.58
N ALA A 92 13.41 7.70 -14.14
CA ALA A 92 14.23 7.96 -15.28
C ALA A 92 14.02 6.92 -16.39
N PRO A 93 14.18 7.33 -17.67
CA PRO A 93 14.21 6.41 -18.78
C PRO A 93 15.53 5.63 -18.79
N VAL A 94 15.43 4.32 -18.93
CA VAL A 94 16.58 3.43 -19.08
C VAL A 94 16.51 2.71 -20.40
N GLU A 95 17.46 3.00 -21.26
CA GLU A 95 17.64 2.32 -22.54
C GLU A 95 18.24 0.94 -22.31
N LEU A 96 17.57 -0.05 -22.81
CA LEU A 96 18.00 -1.44 -22.87
C LEU A 96 18.64 -1.74 -24.23
N GLY A 97 19.22 -2.87 -24.39
CA GLY A 97 19.64 -3.33 -25.72
C GLY A 97 18.45 -3.34 -26.70
N GLN A 98 18.74 -3.25 -28.00
CA GLN A 98 17.75 -3.33 -29.09
C GLN A 98 16.76 -2.14 -29.18
N GLY A 99 17.11 -0.98 -28.63
CA GLY A 99 16.32 0.26 -28.77
C GLY A 99 15.07 0.33 -27.87
N ARG A 100 14.91 -0.59 -26.92
CA ARG A 100 13.85 -0.53 -25.91
C ARG A 100 14.22 0.46 -24.81
N THR A 101 13.28 1.29 -24.41
CA THR A 101 13.43 2.20 -23.27
C THR A 101 12.26 2.02 -22.33
N ILE A 102 12.53 1.87 -21.04
CA ILE A 102 11.51 1.67 -19.98
C ILE A 102 11.68 2.69 -18.86
N LEU A 103 10.64 2.85 -18.07
CA LEU A 103 10.65 3.65 -16.84
C LEU A 103 11.33 2.87 -15.70
N VAL A 104 12.23 3.52 -14.98
CA VAL A 104 12.81 2.98 -13.75
C VAL A 104 12.66 4.01 -12.63
N ASP A 105 11.99 3.60 -11.57
CA ASP A 105 11.94 4.31 -10.31
C ASP A 105 13.24 3.99 -9.54
N LEU A 106 14.19 4.91 -9.59
CA LEU A 106 15.52 4.76 -9.02
C LEU A 106 15.53 4.83 -7.49
N GLY A 107 14.46 5.38 -6.88
CA GLY A 107 14.34 5.52 -5.45
C GLY A 107 14.06 6.94 -4.99
N PHE A 108 14.25 7.17 -3.70
CA PHE A 108 13.92 8.41 -3.01
C PHE A 108 15.13 9.31 -2.88
N ILE A 109 14.89 10.61 -3.07
CA ILE A 109 15.86 11.69 -2.77
C ILE A 109 15.18 12.73 -1.86
N ARG A 110 15.92 13.24 -0.88
CA ARG A 110 15.44 14.35 -0.06
C ARG A 110 15.30 15.63 -0.88
N HIS A 111 14.34 16.46 -0.49
CA HIS A 111 14.07 17.73 -1.17
C HIS A 111 15.32 18.60 -1.36
N GLU A 112 16.18 18.67 -0.34
CA GLU A 112 17.40 19.49 -0.32
C GLU A 112 18.43 19.09 -1.38
N PHE A 113 18.47 17.82 -1.80
CA PHE A 113 19.41 17.31 -2.81
C PHE A 113 18.80 17.23 -4.22
N ALA A 114 17.50 17.48 -4.36
CA ALA A 114 16.77 17.28 -5.60
C ALA A 114 17.12 18.28 -6.73
N SER A 115 17.80 19.39 -6.40
CA SER A 115 18.15 20.42 -7.38
C SER A 115 19.41 20.10 -8.19
N ASN A 116 20.28 19.21 -7.70
CA ASN A 116 21.62 18.97 -8.27
C ASN A 116 21.83 17.51 -8.70
N ILE A 117 20.76 16.83 -9.12
CA ILE A 117 20.83 15.44 -9.56
C ILE A 117 21.53 15.39 -10.93
N LYS A 118 22.56 14.57 -11.03
CA LYS A 118 23.18 14.21 -12.31
C LYS A 118 22.95 12.73 -12.53
N LEU A 119 22.14 12.40 -13.52
CA LEU A 119 21.85 11.03 -13.94
C LEU A 119 22.51 10.76 -15.30
N GLY A 120 22.93 9.53 -15.48
CA GLY A 120 23.44 9.06 -16.75
C GLY A 120 24.43 7.90 -16.58
N GLY A 121 24.74 7.26 -17.69
CA GLY A 121 25.69 6.16 -17.73
C GLY A 121 25.06 4.78 -17.59
N LYS A 122 25.90 3.76 -17.65
CA LYS A 122 25.50 2.36 -17.53
C LYS A 122 25.12 2.04 -16.09
N ILE A 123 24.05 1.28 -15.92
CA ILE A 123 23.54 0.87 -14.63
C ILE A 123 22.99 -0.56 -14.70
N SER A 124 23.20 -1.32 -13.66
CA SER A 124 22.54 -2.62 -13.44
C SER A 124 21.47 -2.45 -12.37
N ILE A 125 20.29 -2.99 -12.62
CA ILE A 125 19.09 -2.78 -11.81
C ILE A 125 18.54 -4.14 -11.41
N ASP A 126 18.33 -4.32 -10.12
CA ASP A 126 17.48 -5.36 -9.54
C ASP A 126 16.24 -4.68 -8.97
N GLY A 127 15.07 -5.11 -9.35
CA GLY A 127 13.82 -4.46 -8.96
C GLY A 127 12.60 -5.29 -9.30
N ASN A 128 11.43 -4.70 -9.14
CA ASN A 128 10.16 -5.36 -9.43
C ASN A 128 9.34 -4.57 -10.42
N LEU A 129 8.72 -5.27 -11.37
CA LEU A 129 7.71 -4.67 -12.25
C LEU A 129 6.52 -4.19 -11.43
N HIS A 130 6.07 -2.97 -11.71
CA HIS A 130 4.96 -2.39 -10.98
C HIS A 130 4.12 -1.44 -11.83
N TRP A 131 2.82 -1.48 -11.66
CA TRP A 131 1.85 -0.52 -12.21
C TRP A 131 1.07 0.05 -11.03
N PRO A 132 1.51 1.20 -10.48
CA PRO A 132 0.83 1.87 -9.37
C PRO A 132 -0.55 2.36 -9.78
N ASP A 133 -1.52 2.24 -8.89
CA ASP A 133 -2.83 2.87 -8.99
C ASP A 133 -2.88 4.02 -7.97
N GLU A 134 -2.23 5.15 -8.34
CA GLU A 134 -2.04 6.30 -7.44
C GLU A 134 -2.84 7.53 -7.88
N VAL A 135 -3.49 7.47 -9.05
CA VAL A 135 -4.28 8.58 -9.58
C VAL A 135 -5.71 8.47 -9.09
N ASP A 136 -6.19 9.51 -8.41
CA ASP A 136 -7.57 9.63 -7.98
C ASP A 136 -8.15 11.00 -8.37
N PHE A 137 -9.41 11.26 -7.98
CA PHE A 137 -10.11 12.52 -8.26
C PHE A 137 -9.42 13.75 -7.65
N PHE A 138 -8.62 13.59 -6.61
CA PHE A 138 -7.93 14.67 -5.91
C PHE A 138 -6.48 14.83 -6.34
N THR A 139 -5.97 13.94 -7.20
CA THR A 139 -4.58 14.01 -7.69
C THR A 139 -4.41 15.22 -8.60
N PRO A 140 -3.53 16.20 -8.25
CA PRO A 140 -3.30 17.37 -9.09
C PRO A 140 -2.63 17.01 -10.40
N ASP A 141 -2.83 17.86 -11.41
CA ASP A 141 -2.07 17.77 -12.65
C ASP A 141 -0.58 18.01 -12.40
N PRO A 142 0.32 17.40 -13.18
CA PRO A 142 1.76 17.60 -13.06
C PRO A 142 2.19 19.05 -13.26
N ASP A 143 3.06 19.54 -12.41
CA ASP A 143 3.76 20.81 -12.61
C ASP A 143 4.99 20.60 -13.51
N GLN A 144 4.74 20.63 -14.81
CA GLN A 144 5.79 20.40 -15.82
C GLN A 144 6.89 21.45 -15.77
N LYS A 145 6.59 22.71 -15.37
CA LYS A 145 7.60 23.80 -15.29
C LYS A 145 8.67 23.50 -14.24
N ASN A 146 8.26 22.95 -13.10
CA ASN A 146 9.15 22.60 -12.01
C ASN A 146 9.56 21.12 -12.03
N ASN A 147 9.09 20.36 -13.02
CA ASN A 147 9.28 18.92 -13.13
C ASN A 147 8.84 18.19 -11.84
N ILE A 148 7.60 18.49 -11.36
CA ILE A 148 7.02 17.89 -10.18
C ILE A 148 5.75 17.15 -10.57
N TRP A 149 5.71 15.87 -10.24
CA TRP A 149 4.59 14.98 -10.45
C TRP A 149 4.02 14.55 -9.10
N PHE A 150 2.72 14.24 -9.05
CA PHE A 150 2.03 13.92 -7.81
C PHE A 150 1.65 12.45 -7.70
N ALA A 151 1.75 11.70 -8.80
CA ALA A 151 1.48 10.26 -8.87
C ALA A 151 2.39 9.59 -9.90
N ARG A 152 2.60 8.30 -9.75
CA ARG A 152 3.35 7.46 -10.71
C ARG A 152 2.40 6.85 -11.73
N ASP A 153 1.76 7.67 -12.54
CA ASP A 153 0.96 7.18 -13.68
C ASP A 153 1.89 6.70 -14.78
N VAL A 154 1.97 5.38 -14.95
CA VAL A 154 2.87 4.75 -15.93
C VAL A 154 2.58 5.22 -17.36
N ASN A 155 1.31 5.44 -17.70
CA ASN A 155 0.92 5.87 -19.05
C ASN A 155 1.27 7.34 -19.32
N GLN A 156 1.12 8.22 -18.33
CA GLN A 156 1.51 9.62 -18.48
C GLN A 156 3.04 9.77 -18.49
N LEU A 157 3.71 9.08 -17.56
CA LEU A 157 5.17 9.09 -17.45
C LEU A 157 5.85 8.52 -18.68
N SER A 158 5.30 7.45 -19.28
CA SER A 158 5.86 6.86 -20.50
C SER A 158 5.75 7.79 -21.71
N LYS A 159 4.69 8.60 -21.80
CA LYS A 159 4.56 9.62 -22.84
C LYS A 159 5.55 10.78 -22.64
N GLU A 160 5.71 11.24 -21.40
CA GLU A 160 6.62 12.34 -21.05
C GLU A 160 8.08 11.96 -21.30
N LEU A 161 8.46 10.73 -20.96
CA LEU A 161 9.84 10.25 -21.04
C LEU A 161 10.12 9.40 -22.31
N GLU A 162 9.16 9.33 -23.24
CA GLU A 162 9.26 8.60 -24.51
C GLU A 162 9.70 7.12 -24.32
N THR A 163 9.02 6.40 -23.42
CA THR A 163 9.33 5.02 -23.05
C THR A 163 8.17 4.07 -23.30
N GLU A 164 8.46 2.77 -23.22
CA GLU A 164 7.40 1.77 -23.08
C GLU A 164 6.64 1.99 -21.74
N PRO A 165 5.32 1.72 -21.66
CA PRO A 165 4.54 1.89 -20.42
C PRO A 165 4.81 0.75 -19.42
N ILE A 166 6.07 0.61 -19.05
CA ILE A 166 6.59 -0.39 -18.14
C ILE A 166 7.40 0.32 -17.07
N LEU A 167 7.04 0.14 -15.80
CA LEU A 167 7.77 0.70 -14.68
C LEU A 167 8.43 -0.42 -13.87
N VAL A 168 9.74 -0.29 -13.64
CA VAL A 168 10.48 -1.10 -12.68
C VAL A 168 10.81 -0.25 -11.46
N VAL A 169 10.43 -0.71 -10.28
CA VAL A 169 10.82 -0.10 -9.00
C VAL A 169 12.11 -0.75 -8.54
N ALA A 170 13.18 0.02 -8.46
CA ALA A 170 14.49 -0.49 -8.10
C ALA A 170 14.54 -0.92 -6.62
N LYS A 171 15.09 -2.11 -6.40
CA LYS A 171 15.48 -2.65 -5.10
C LYS A 171 16.95 -2.40 -4.83
N SER A 172 17.78 -2.53 -5.87
CA SER A 172 19.20 -2.18 -5.82
C SER A 172 19.68 -1.64 -7.15
N LEU A 173 20.70 -0.77 -7.09
CA LEU A 173 21.34 -0.11 -8.23
C LEU A 173 22.85 -0.35 -8.18
N SER A 174 23.46 -0.68 -9.31
CA SER A 174 24.92 -0.80 -9.43
C SER A 174 25.44 -0.13 -10.71
N PRO A 175 26.26 0.94 -10.59
CA PRO A 175 26.70 1.60 -9.36
C PRO A 175 25.56 2.31 -8.64
N SER A 176 25.73 2.54 -7.34
CA SER A 176 24.78 3.37 -6.55
C SER A 176 24.83 4.83 -7.03
N ILE A 177 23.70 5.50 -6.96
CA ILE A 177 23.58 6.92 -7.34
C ILE A 177 23.60 7.75 -6.05
N VAL A 178 24.45 8.77 -6.02
CA VAL A 178 24.64 9.62 -4.83
C VAL A 178 23.31 10.30 -4.45
N ASN A 179 22.95 10.26 -3.19
CA ASN A 179 21.75 10.83 -2.59
C ASN A 179 20.41 10.22 -3.07
N ILE A 180 20.45 9.16 -3.86
CA ILE A 180 19.25 8.41 -4.23
C ILE A 180 19.29 7.06 -3.54
N ASP A 181 18.33 6.83 -2.64
CA ASP A 181 18.17 5.59 -1.93
C ASP A 181 17.04 4.77 -2.58
N PRO A 182 17.33 3.57 -3.12
CA PRO A 182 16.29 2.71 -3.64
C PRO A 182 15.16 2.53 -2.61
N LEU A 183 13.92 2.64 -3.08
CA LEU A 183 12.73 2.47 -2.25
C LEU A 183 11.90 1.31 -2.81
N PRO A 184 12.28 0.06 -2.46
CA PRO A 184 11.66 -1.14 -3.00
C PRO A 184 10.18 -1.24 -2.62
N LEU A 185 9.47 -2.08 -3.35
CA LEU A 185 8.11 -2.45 -2.99
C LEU A 185 8.13 -3.29 -1.71
N ASP A 186 7.27 -2.96 -0.78
CA ASP A 186 7.02 -3.73 0.43
C ASP A 186 5.52 -3.77 0.76
N THR A 187 5.14 -4.70 1.62
CA THR A 187 3.78 -4.84 2.14
C THR A 187 3.64 -4.39 3.61
N GLU A 188 4.74 -3.99 4.25
CA GLU A 188 4.78 -3.70 5.70
C GLU A 188 4.01 -2.43 6.05
N ASN A 189 4.03 -1.45 5.13
CA ASN A 189 3.35 -0.16 5.33
C ASN A 189 1.85 -0.17 4.99
N ILE A 190 1.29 -1.32 4.58
CA ILE A 190 -0.14 -1.45 4.28
C ILE A 190 -0.92 -1.64 5.58
N PRO A 191 -1.76 -0.66 6.01
CA PRO A 191 -2.46 -0.74 7.29
C PRO A 191 -3.35 -1.98 7.37
N ASN A 192 -3.24 -2.75 8.46
CA ASN A 192 -4.08 -3.92 8.73
C ASN A 192 -4.56 -3.93 10.18
N ASN A 193 -5.55 -3.09 10.48
CA ASN A 193 -6.06 -2.86 11.83
C ASN A 193 -7.24 -3.79 12.20
N HIS A 194 -7.57 -4.78 11.38
CA HIS A 194 -8.73 -5.66 11.58
C HIS A 194 -8.68 -6.41 12.90
N LYS A 195 -7.49 -6.81 13.38
CA LYS A 195 -7.31 -7.44 14.70
C LYS A 195 -7.75 -6.52 15.83
N GLN A 196 -7.38 -5.24 15.80
CA GLN A 196 -7.77 -4.26 16.83
C GLN A 196 -9.29 -4.06 16.84
N TYR A 197 -9.90 -3.93 15.66
CA TYR A 197 -11.35 -3.80 15.55
C TYR A 197 -12.08 -5.06 16.05
N ALA A 198 -11.59 -6.26 15.76
CA ALA A 198 -12.18 -7.50 16.27
C ALA A 198 -12.17 -7.52 17.81
N ILE A 199 -11.04 -7.19 18.43
CA ILE A 199 -10.92 -7.07 19.90
C ILE A 199 -11.94 -6.06 20.45
N THR A 200 -12.07 -4.90 19.82
CA THR A 200 -13.02 -3.86 20.24
C THR A 200 -14.46 -4.38 20.20
N TRP A 201 -14.86 -5.06 19.13
CA TRP A 201 -16.21 -5.61 19.02
C TRP A 201 -16.52 -6.66 20.08
N PHE A 202 -15.58 -7.58 20.36
CA PHE A 202 -15.77 -8.58 21.41
C PHE A 202 -15.79 -7.97 22.82
N LEU A 203 -14.98 -6.94 23.09
CA LEU A 203 -15.02 -6.19 24.35
C LEU A 203 -16.37 -5.49 24.53
N LEU A 204 -16.88 -4.85 23.46
CA LEU A 204 -18.22 -4.23 23.49
C LEU A 204 -19.31 -5.26 23.73
N ALA A 205 -19.22 -6.44 23.14
CA ALA A 205 -20.17 -7.53 23.39
C ALA A 205 -20.15 -7.98 24.87
N PHE A 206 -18.96 -8.08 25.45
CA PHE A 206 -18.78 -8.42 26.86
C PHE A 206 -19.36 -7.36 27.79
N ILE A 207 -19.08 -6.08 27.54
CA ILE A 207 -19.62 -4.95 28.31
C ILE A 207 -21.16 -4.92 28.18
N TRP A 208 -21.68 -5.10 26.96
CA TRP A 208 -23.10 -5.12 26.69
C TRP A 208 -23.80 -6.24 27.47
N LEU A 209 -23.23 -7.46 27.49
CA LEU A 209 -23.70 -8.57 28.27
C LEU A 209 -23.73 -8.23 29.77
N GLY A 210 -22.61 -7.69 30.30
CA GLY A 210 -22.48 -7.29 31.71
C GLY A 210 -23.53 -6.26 32.13
N MET A 211 -23.74 -5.23 31.33
CA MET A 211 -24.77 -4.21 31.56
C MET A 211 -26.18 -4.80 31.50
N GLY A 212 -26.41 -5.68 30.52
CA GLY A 212 -27.70 -6.38 30.40
C GLY A 212 -28.04 -7.23 31.61
N LEU A 213 -27.09 -8.03 32.07
CA LEU A 213 -27.26 -8.87 33.29
C LEU A 213 -27.45 -8.00 34.53
N PHE A 214 -26.67 -6.92 34.69
CA PHE A 214 -26.87 -5.99 35.80
C PHE A 214 -28.27 -5.34 35.80
N PHE A 215 -28.75 -4.93 34.64
CA PHE A 215 -30.10 -4.34 34.51
C PHE A 215 -31.18 -5.33 34.89
N ILE A 216 -31.07 -6.60 34.47
CA ILE A 216 -32.04 -7.66 34.82
C ILE A 216 -31.99 -7.93 36.32
N TYR A 217 -30.80 -8.06 36.91
CA TYR A 217 -30.63 -8.24 38.35
C TYR A 217 -31.31 -7.12 39.13
N ARG A 218 -30.98 -5.86 38.85
CA ARG A 218 -31.57 -4.69 39.53
C ARG A 218 -33.09 -4.64 39.39
N SER A 219 -33.65 -4.96 38.21
CA SER A 219 -35.08 -4.95 37.95
C SER A 219 -35.83 -6.07 38.73
N SER A 220 -35.15 -7.19 39.04
CA SER A 220 -35.74 -8.28 39.83
C SER A 220 -35.74 -7.96 41.34
N VAL A 221 -34.66 -7.33 41.84
CA VAL A 221 -34.58 -6.91 43.27
C VAL A 221 -35.63 -5.85 43.58
N SER A 222 -35.78 -4.82 42.73
CA SER A 222 -36.77 -3.75 42.96
C SER A 222 -38.24 -4.23 42.93
N ARG A 223 -38.55 -5.34 42.29
CA ARG A 223 -39.87 -5.96 42.27
C ARG A 223 -40.12 -6.82 43.52
N GLY A 224 -39.07 -7.37 44.12
CA GLY A 224 -39.19 -8.15 45.40
C GLY A 224 -39.50 -7.27 46.61
N GLN A 225 -39.12 -5.99 46.60
CA GLN A 225 -39.37 -5.03 47.68
C GLN A 225 -40.79 -4.39 47.63
N LYS A 226 -41.56 -4.62 46.55
CA LYS A 226 -42.93 -4.09 46.39
C LYS A 226 -44.02 -5.12 46.67
N LYS A 227 -43.65 -6.28 47.20
CA LYS A 227 -44.55 -7.29 47.75
C LYS A 227 -44.38 -7.35 49.24
#